data_5a6e653b110c2292e79fcc6986810bf3
#
_entry.id   5a6e653b110c2292e79fcc6986810bf3
#
_cell.length_a   1.000
_cell.length_b   1.000
_cell.length_c   1.000
_cell.angle_alpha   90.00
_cell.angle_beta   90.00
_cell.angle_gamma   90.00
#
_symmetry.space_group_name_H-M   'P 1'
#
loop_
_entity.id
_entity.type
_entity.pdbx_description
1 polymer ?
#
loop_
_entity_poly.entity_id
_entity_poly.type
_entity_poly.pdbx_seq_one_letter_code
_entity_poly.pdbx_strand_id
1 'polypeptide(L)'
;MEKLLIEGGRALNGTIRVSGAKNSAVALIPATILADTPVTIGGVPNISDVKMLGDLLEEIGGRVTYGQEEEMVVDPSNMVAMPLPNGKVKKLRASYYLMGAMLGRFKKAVIGLPGGCHLGPRPIDQHIKGFEALGAHVTNEQGAIYLRADELRGARIYLDVVSVGATINIMLAAVRAKGRTVIENAAKEPEIIDVATLLTSMGARIKGAGTDVIRIDGVDSLHGCHHTIIPDRIEAGTYMILGAASGGEVTVDNVIPQHLESVTAKLREAGVQVETNDDQITVNGNGRLKVVDIKTLVYPGFPTDLQQPFTTLLTKAHGTGVVTDTIYGARFKHIDELRRMNAQIKVEGRSAIVTGPVLLQGAKVKASDLRAGAALVIAGLMADGITEVTGLEHIDRGYENIVDKLKGLGANIWREQMTSQEIEEMKNA
;
A
#
# COMPACT_ATOMS: atom_id res chain seq x y z
N MET A 1 -11.02 -22.12 3.62
CA MET A 1 -11.05 -20.78 3.02
C MET A 1 -12.26 -20.03 3.55
N GLU A 2 -12.13 -18.70 3.70
CA GLU A 2 -13.22 -17.85 4.17
C GLU A 2 -13.75 -16.99 3.03
N LYS A 3 -15.02 -16.60 3.15
CA LYS A 3 -15.67 -15.57 2.35
C LYS A 3 -16.21 -14.47 3.26
N LEU A 4 -16.37 -13.29 2.73
CA LEU A 4 -16.96 -12.15 3.40
C LEU A 4 -18.38 -11.96 2.89
N LEU A 5 -19.33 -11.85 3.82
CA LEU A 5 -20.73 -11.59 3.52
C LEU A 5 -21.08 -10.17 3.94
N ILE A 6 -21.71 -9.42 3.06
CA ILE A 6 -22.07 -8.02 3.26
C ILE A 6 -23.53 -7.83 2.87
N GLU A 7 -24.36 -7.47 3.83
CA GLU A 7 -25.72 -7.00 3.57
C GLU A 7 -25.72 -5.47 3.46
N GLY A 8 -25.93 -4.97 2.25
CA GLY A 8 -25.82 -3.56 1.94
C GLY A 8 -27.04 -2.71 2.27
N GLY A 9 -27.04 -1.47 1.80
CA GLY A 9 -28.19 -0.56 1.89
C GLY A 9 -28.35 0.17 3.22
N ARG A 10 -27.41 0.04 4.16
CA ARG A 10 -27.43 0.76 5.45
C ARG A 10 -26.58 2.02 5.39
N ALA A 11 -27.07 3.12 5.91
CA ALA A 11 -26.25 4.29 6.19
C ALA A 11 -25.28 3.98 7.33
N LEU A 12 -23.98 4.25 7.10
CA LEU A 12 -22.94 4.04 8.10
C LEU A 12 -22.65 5.34 8.83
N ASN A 13 -22.56 5.27 10.16
CA ASN A 13 -22.31 6.43 11.00
C ASN A 13 -21.35 6.09 12.12
N GLY A 14 -20.53 7.05 12.49
CA GLY A 14 -19.61 6.92 13.61
C GLY A 14 -18.18 7.25 13.27
N THR A 15 -17.27 6.86 14.17
CA THR A 15 -15.83 7.12 14.05
C THR A 15 -15.10 5.82 13.78
N ILE A 16 -14.18 5.87 12.80
CA ILE A 16 -13.31 4.77 12.44
C ILE A 16 -11.85 5.20 12.53
N ARG A 17 -11.05 4.45 13.30
CA ARG A 17 -9.63 4.76 13.48
C ARG A 17 -8.78 4.07 12.41
N VAL A 18 -7.88 4.82 11.80
CA VAL A 18 -6.92 4.35 10.80
C VAL A 18 -5.71 3.74 11.48
N SER A 19 -5.23 2.63 10.94
CA SER A 19 -4.02 1.94 11.38
C SER A 19 -2.75 2.59 10.80
N GLY A 20 -1.59 2.15 11.26
CA GLY A 20 -0.31 2.55 10.68
C GLY A 20 -0.21 2.18 9.20
N ALA A 21 0.50 3.01 8.45
CA ALA A 21 0.59 2.88 6.99
C ALA A 21 1.26 1.58 6.55
N LYS A 22 0.51 0.72 5.86
CA LYS A 22 1.05 -0.49 5.24
C LYS A 22 2.25 -0.19 4.36
N ASN A 23 2.15 0.80 3.49
CA ASN A 23 3.21 1.13 2.53
C ASN A 23 4.48 1.68 3.22
N SER A 24 4.35 2.29 4.39
CA SER A 24 5.49 2.61 5.25
C SER A 24 6.04 1.35 5.93
N ALA A 25 5.20 0.56 6.58
CA ALA A 25 5.62 -0.63 7.31
C ALA A 25 6.50 -1.57 6.49
N VAL A 26 6.08 -1.84 5.24
CA VAL A 26 6.83 -2.74 4.34
C VAL A 26 8.19 -2.19 3.88
N ALA A 27 8.47 -0.91 4.11
CA ALA A 27 9.77 -0.28 3.88
C ALA A 27 10.56 -0.10 5.17
N LEU A 28 9.91 0.31 6.27
CA LEU A 28 10.54 0.52 7.59
C LEU A 28 11.06 -0.80 8.18
N ILE A 29 10.33 -1.89 8.04
CA ILE A 29 10.74 -3.19 8.57
C ILE A 29 12.04 -3.68 7.92
N PRO A 30 12.22 -3.71 6.59
CA PRO A 30 13.52 -3.98 5.98
C PRO A 30 14.63 -2.99 6.37
N ALA A 31 14.29 -1.71 6.58
CA ALA A 31 15.27 -0.70 6.98
C ALA A 31 15.95 -1.03 8.33
N THR A 32 15.28 -1.78 9.21
CA THR A 32 15.86 -2.22 10.50
C THR A 32 17.11 -3.09 10.33
N ILE A 33 17.27 -3.77 9.18
CA ILE A 33 18.47 -4.55 8.86
C ILE A 33 19.74 -3.68 8.92
N LEU A 34 19.61 -2.39 8.62
CA LEU A 34 20.74 -1.46 8.57
C LEU A 34 21.29 -1.06 9.94
N ALA A 35 20.52 -1.28 11.01
CA ALA A 35 20.93 -0.94 12.38
C ALA A 35 21.89 -1.97 12.97
N ASP A 36 22.74 -1.52 13.88
CA ASP A 36 23.67 -2.38 14.63
C ASP A 36 23.07 -2.83 15.99
N THR A 37 22.01 -2.18 16.45
CA THR A 37 21.29 -2.45 17.70
C THR A 37 19.77 -2.48 17.49
N PRO A 38 18.97 -3.01 18.43
CA PRO A 38 17.53 -3.17 18.24
C PRO A 38 16.78 -1.89 17.86
N VAL A 39 15.82 -2.02 16.97
CA VAL A 39 14.92 -0.97 16.50
C VAL A 39 13.50 -1.29 16.94
N THR A 40 12.82 -0.33 17.52
CA THR A 40 11.40 -0.43 17.89
C THR A 40 10.56 0.40 16.91
N ILE A 41 9.56 -0.22 16.31
CA ILE A 41 8.61 0.44 15.42
C ILE A 41 7.24 0.37 16.08
N GLY A 42 6.65 1.52 16.39
CA GLY A 42 5.31 1.66 16.96
C GLY A 42 4.26 1.87 15.86
N GLY A 43 3.00 1.52 16.17
CA GLY A 43 1.88 1.67 15.24
C GLY A 43 1.92 0.70 14.05
N VAL A 44 2.57 -0.45 14.21
CA VAL A 44 2.69 -1.46 13.14
C VAL A 44 1.34 -2.13 12.92
N PRO A 45 0.75 -2.07 11.73
CA PRO A 45 -0.55 -2.70 11.48
C PRO A 45 -0.46 -4.23 11.54
N ASN A 46 -1.49 -4.85 12.13
CA ASN A 46 -1.59 -6.31 12.20
C ASN A 46 -2.13 -6.89 10.88
N ILE A 47 -1.30 -6.93 9.88
CA ILE A 47 -1.61 -7.42 8.53
C ILE A 47 -0.64 -8.53 8.11
N SER A 48 -1.05 -9.34 7.13
CA SER A 48 -0.26 -10.51 6.73
C SER A 48 1.08 -10.14 6.10
N ASP A 49 1.18 -9.01 5.39
CA ASP A 49 2.44 -8.55 4.79
C ASP A 49 3.49 -8.21 5.87
N VAL A 50 3.08 -7.65 7.01
CA VAL A 50 3.97 -7.36 8.15
C VAL A 50 4.49 -8.64 8.79
N LYS A 51 3.60 -9.61 9.05
CA LYS A 51 4.00 -10.91 9.62
C LYS A 51 5.00 -11.63 8.74
N MET A 52 4.75 -11.62 7.42
CA MET A 52 5.64 -12.26 6.45
C MET A 52 7.02 -11.58 6.38
N LEU A 53 7.10 -10.25 6.52
CA LEU A 53 8.39 -9.56 6.63
C LEU A 53 9.11 -9.92 7.91
N GLY A 54 8.41 -9.98 9.04
CA GLY A 54 8.98 -10.45 10.31
C GLY A 54 9.62 -11.83 10.17
N ASP A 55 8.89 -12.79 9.59
CA ASP A 55 9.40 -14.13 9.30
C ASP A 55 10.65 -14.12 8.40
N LEU A 56 10.69 -13.25 7.38
CA LEU A 56 11.86 -13.13 6.50
C LEU A 56 13.08 -12.56 7.23
N LEU A 57 12.87 -11.62 8.17
CA LEU A 57 13.96 -11.12 9.00
C LEU A 57 14.51 -12.19 9.94
N GLU A 58 13.65 -13.06 10.47
CA GLU A 58 14.08 -14.20 11.30
C GLU A 58 14.85 -15.24 10.47
N GLU A 59 14.47 -15.48 9.22
CA GLU A 59 15.20 -16.38 8.31
C GLU A 59 16.66 -15.96 8.10
N ILE A 60 16.96 -14.66 8.12
CA ILE A 60 18.34 -14.15 8.01
C ILE A 60 19.06 -13.95 9.35
N GLY A 61 18.48 -14.43 10.44
CA GLY A 61 19.09 -14.42 11.79
C GLY A 61 18.68 -13.26 12.68
N GLY A 62 17.70 -12.45 12.28
CA GLY A 62 17.12 -11.42 13.15
C GLY A 62 16.24 -12.02 14.25
N ARG A 63 16.03 -11.26 15.31
CA ARG A 63 15.02 -11.57 16.32
C ARG A 63 13.89 -10.55 16.20
N VAL A 64 12.67 -11.03 16.02
CA VAL A 64 11.49 -10.19 15.92
C VAL A 64 10.56 -10.49 17.08
N THR A 65 10.17 -9.46 17.82
CA THR A 65 9.19 -9.56 18.91
C THR A 65 8.09 -8.55 18.71
N TYR A 66 6.88 -8.95 19.05
CA TYR A 66 5.70 -8.11 18.99
C TYR A 66 5.32 -7.73 20.43
N GLY A 67 5.32 -6.42 20.72
CA GLY A 67 4.96 -5.86 22.01
C GLY A 67 3.46 -5.60 22.15
N GLN A 68 3.09 -4.95 23.25
CA GLN A 68 1.76 -4.38 23.40
C GLN A 68 1.63 -3.13 22.53
N GLU A 69 0.40 -2.68 22.28
CA GLU A 69 0.12 -1.42 21.54
C GLU A 69 0.73 -1.33 20.13
N GLU A 70 0.63 -2.43 19.36
CA GLU A 70 1.08 -2.45 17.94
C GLU A 70 2.58 -2.18 17.77
N GLU A 71 3.41 -2.54 18.74
CA GLU A 71 4.86 -2.42 18.66
C GLU A 71 5.51 -3.67 18.04
N MET A 72 6.53 -3.43 17.22
CA MET A 72 7.43 -4.45 16.68
C MET A 72 8.87 -4.09 17.01
N VAL A 73 9.58 -4.98 17.69
CA VAL A 73 11.01 -4.82 17.97
C VAL A 73 11.79 -5.77 17.08
N VAL A 74 12.75 -5.23 16.35
CA VAL A 74 13.67 -6.00 15.51
C VAL A 74 15.08 -5.86 16.05
N ASP A 75 15.69 -6.97 16.47
CA ASP A 75 17.09 -7.03 16.82
C ASP A 75 17.89 -7.60 15.63
N PRO A 76 18.66 -6.77 14.91
CA PRO A 76 19.41 -7.19 13.73
C PRO A 76 20.83 -7.68 14.06
N SER A 77 21.22 -7.78 15.32
CA SER A 77 22.61 -8.00 15.75
C SER A 77 23.23 -9.27 15.16
N ASN A 78 22.44 -10.33 14.99
CA ASN A 78 22.87 -11.64 14.50
C ASN A 78 22.50 -11.89 13.02
N MET A 79 22.00 -10.90 12.30
CA MET A 79 21.64 -11.06 10.89
C MET A 79 22.87 -11.30 10.02
N VAL A 80 22.71 -12.17 9.03
CA VAL A 80 23.75 -12.54 8.05
C VAL A 80 23.24 -12.43 6.61
N ALA A 81 24.16 -12.30 5.67
CA ALA A 81 23.87 -12.27 4.25
C ALA A 81 23.44 -13.66 3.74
N MET A 82 22.21 -14.05 4.04
CA MET A 82 21.64 -15.33 3.60
C MET A 82 20.77 -15.10 2.36
N PRO A 83 20.85 -15.96 1.33
CA PRO A 83 19.96 -15.89 0.18
C PRO A 83 18.50 -16.14 0.55
N LEU A 84 17.60 -15.33 -0.01
CA LEU A 84 16.15 -15.47 0.08
C LEU A 84 15.54 -15.76 -1.30
N PRO A 85 15.84 -16.92 -1.92
CA PRO A 85 15.59 -17.12 -3.35
C PRO A 85 14.13 -17.48 -3.68
N ASN A 86 13.38 -18.07 -2.75
CA ASN A 86 12.07 -18.67 -3.01
C ASN A 86 11.13 -18.64 -1.80
N GLY A 87 9.92 -19.21 -1.93
CA GLY A 87 8.99 -19.36 -0.83
C GLY A 87 8.21 -18.09 -0.48
N LYS A 88 8.37 -17.57 0.74
CA LYS A 88 7.65 -16.39 1.24
C LYS A 88 7.93 -15.14 0.39
N VAL A 89 9.13 -14.98 -0.14
CA VAL A 89 9.54 -13.86 -1.01
C VAL A 89 8.64 -13.75 -2.25
N LYS A 90 8.26 -14.87 -2.87
CA LYS A 90 7.38 -14.87 -4.05
C LYS A 90 5.97 -14.35 -3.75
N LYS A 91 5.51 -14.48 -2.52
CA LYS A 91 4.17 -14.05 -2.09
C LYS A 91 4.13 -12.59 -1.66
N LEU A 92 5.29 -12.01 -1.32
CA LEU A 92 5.40 -10.65 -0.81
C LEU A 92 6.11 -9.72 -1.81
N ARG A 93 5.36 -8.82 -2.44
CA ARG A 93 5.96 -7.82 -3.37
C ARG A 93 6.94 -6.87 -2.70
N ALA A 94 6.67 -6.51 -1.45
CA ALA A 94 7.51 -5.61 -0.67
C ALA A 94 8.89 -6.20 -0.33
N SER A 95 9.13 -7.48 -0.59
CA SER A 95 10.45 -8.12 -0.46
C SER A 95 11.54 -7.40 -1.28
N TYR A 96 11.18 -6.59 -2.27
CA TYR A 96 12.13 -5.75 -2.99
C TYR A 96 12.95 -4.82 -2.09
N TYR A 97 12.37 -4.31 -1.00
CA TYR A 97 13.10 -3.43 -0.07
C TYR A 97 14.21 -4.15 0.70
N LEU A 98 14.16 -5.49 0.78
CA LEU A 98 15.26 -6.29 1.31
C LEU A 98 16.53 -6.15 0.46
N MET A 99 16.42 -5.89 -0.85
CA MET A 99 17.57 -5.68 -1.73
C MET A 99 18.43 -4.51 -1.25
N GLY A 100 17.82 -3.34 -1.09
CA GLY A 100 18.54 -2.13 -0.68
C GLY A 100 19.10 -2.23 0.74
N ALA A 101 18.31 -2.76 1.68
CA ALA A 101 18.74 -2.93 3.06
C ALA A 101 19.90 -3.93 3.22
N MET A 102 19.79 -5.11 2.58
CA MET A 102 20.84 -6.13 2.64
C MET A 102 22.09 -5.67 1.89
N LEU A 103 21.94 -5.03 0.73
CA LEU A 103 23.08 -4.47 -0.01
C LEU A 103 23.80 -3.40 0.83
N GLY A 104 23.05 -2.51 1.48
CA GLY A 104 23.62 -1.48 2.35
C GLY A 104 24.43 -2.08 3.50
N ARG A 105 23.89 -3.08 4.20
CA ARG A 105 24.55 -3.70 5.35
C ARG A 105 25.64 -4.69 4.97
N PHE A 106 25.33 -5.63 4.08
CA PHE A 106 26.17 -6.80 3.81
C PHE A 106 26.97 -6.71 2.51
N LYS A 107 26.74 -5.69 1.67
CA LYS A 107 27.30 -5.55 0.32
C LYS A 107 26.92 -6.74 -0.59
N LYS A 108 25.93 -7.50 -0.20
CA LYS A 108 25.44 -8.69 -0.90
C LYS A 108 23.98 -8.94 -0.59
N ALA A 109 23.18 -9.26 -1.61
CA ALA A 109 21.83 -9.74 -1.46
C ALA A 109 21.48 -10.74 -2.58
N VAL A 110 20.69 -11.74 -2.26
CA VAL A 110 20.08 -12.66 -3.24
C VAL A 110 18.60 -12.74 -2.90
N ILE A 111 17.78 -12.15 -3.76
CA ILE A 111 16.33 -12.03 -3.52
C ILE A 111 15.58 -12.66 -4.69
N GLY A 112 14.72 -13.64 -4.40
CA GLY A 112 13.82 -14.21 -5.40
C GLY A 112 12.90 -13.14 -5.98
N LEU A 113 12.68 -13.19 -7.28
CA LEU A 113 11.70 -12.31 -7.91
C LEU A 113 10.31 -12.64 -7.36
N PRO A 114 9.60 -11.67 -6.80
CA PRO A 114 8.24 -11.90 -6.34
C PRO A 114 7.38 -12.31 -7.52
N GLY A 115 6.63 -13.39 -7.34
CA GLY A 115 5.62 -13.83 -8.29
C GLY A 115 4.63 -12.70 -8.57
N GLY A 116 4.17 -12.60 -9.80
CA GLY A 116 3.26 -11.55 -10.20
C GLY A 116 1.97 -11.59 -9.38
N CYS A 117 1.60 -10.48 -8.75
CA CYS A 117 0.18 -10.20 -8.57
C CYS A 117 -0.40 -9.90 -9.95
N HIS A 118 -1.69 -10.07 -10.09
CA HIS A 118 -2.47 -9.83 -11.32
C HIS A 118 -2.42 -8.39 -11.89
N LEU A 119 -1.62 -7.50 -11.32
CA LEU A 119 -1.39 -6.13 -11.80
C LEU A 119 -0.29 -6.02 -12.89
N GLY A 120 0.28 -7.15 -13.32
CA GLY A 120 1.36 -7.18 -14.30
C GLY A 120 2.77 -7.09 -13.69
N PRO A 121 3.81 -7.31 -14.52
CA PRO A 121 5.19 -7.20 -14.09
C PRO A 121 5.47 -5.76 -13.65
N ARG A 122 6.10 -5.60 -12.48
CA ARG A 122 6.65 -4.30 -12.07
C ARG A 122 8.09 -4.24 -12.55
N PRO A 123 8.43 -3.27 -13.39
CA PRO A 123 9.82 -3.10 -13.79
C PRO A 123 10.65 -2.70 -12.56
N ILE A 124 11.82 -3.34 -12.41
CA ILE A 124 12.81 -3.02 -11.38
C ILE A 124 14.06 -2.35 -11.97
N ASP A 125 13.95 -1.89 -13.21
CA ASP A 125 15.02 -1.26 -13.96
C ASP A 125 15.60 -0.04 -13.23
N GLN A 126 14.76 0.79 -12.61
CA GLN A 126 15.20 1.95 -11.84
C GLN A 126 15.88 1.57 -10.52
N HIS A 127 15.46 0.48 -9.87
CA HIS A 127 16.16 -0.09 -8.71
C HIS A 127 17.57 -0.55 -9.11
N ILE A 128 17.67 -1.32 -10.19
CA ILE A 128 18.95 -1.84 -10.71
C ILE A 128 19.86 -0.68 -11.11
N LYS A 129 19.35 0.29 -11.86
CA LYS A 129 20.09 1.51 -12.24
C LYS A 129 20.71 2.20 -11.02
N GLY A 130 19.94 2.36 -9.94
CA GLY A 130 20.42 2.97 -8.71
C GLY A 130 21.50 2.14 -8.01
N PHE A 131 21.32 0.83 -7.91
CA PHE A 131 22.30 -0.06 -7.28
C PHE A 131 23.61 -0.11 -8.07
N GLU A 132 23.54 -0.19 -9.40
CA GLU A 132 24.72 -0.15 -10.26
C GLU A 132 25.46 1.19 -10.17
N ALA A 133 24.74 2.30 -10.11
CA ALA A 133 25.34 3.62 -9.91
C ALA A 133 26.09 3.72 -8.57
N LEU A 134 25.63 3.03 -7.53
CA LEU A 134 26.32 2.92 -6.23
C LEU A 134 27.52 1.95 -6.26
N GLY A 135 27.76 1.28 -7.38
CA GLY A 135 28.90 0.35 -7.55
C GLY A 135 28.55 -1.13 -7.34
N ALA A 136 27.27 -1.48 -7.27
CA ALA A 136 26.86 -2.88 -7.19
C ALA A 136 26.87 -3.54 -8.56
N HIS A 137 27.26 -4.81 -8.59
CA HIS A 137 27.06 -5.70 -9.72
C HIS A 137 25.72 -6.44 -9.54
N VAL A 138 24.87 -6.37 -10.55
CA VAL A 138 23.51 -6.94 -10.50
C VAL A 138 23.33 -7.95 -11.62
N THR A 139 22.92 -9.18 -11.29
CA THR A 139 22.55 -10.21 -12.25
C THR A 139 21.15 -10.76 -11.92
N ASN A 140 20.45 -11.22 -12.95
CA ASN A 140 19.15 -11.87 -12.81
C ASN A 140 19.28 -13.29 -13.35
N GLU A 141 19.28 -14.27 -12.47
CA GLU A 141 19.50 -15.67 -12.79
C GLU A 141 18.50 -16.56 -12.03
N GLN A 142 17.97 -17.56 -12.71
CA GLN A 142 17.08 -18.57 -12.11
C GLN A 142 15.89 -18.01 -11.33
N GLY A 143 15.37 -16.84 -11.74
CA GLY A 143 14.23 -16.19 -11.06
C GLY A 143 14.60 -15.47 -9.75
N ALA A 144 15.88 -15.16 -9.54
CA ALA A 144 16.35 -14.37 -8.43
C ALA A 144 17.31 -13.25 -8.92
N ILE A 145 17.36 -12.17 -8.14
CA ILE A 145 18.29 -11.06 -8.35
C ILE A 145 19.46 -11.24 -7.40
N TYR A 146 20.65 -11.22 -7.97
CA TYR A 146 21.91 -11.28 -7.25
C TYR A 146 22.55 -9.89 -7.27
N LEU A 147 22.86 -9.38 -6.08
CA LEU A 147 23.50 -8.09 -5.88
C LEU A 147 24.80 -8.30 -5.12
N ARG A 148 25.88 -7.67 -5.57
CA ARG A 148 27.19 -7.71 -4.91
C ARG A 148 27.93 -6.41 -5.14
N ALA A 149 28.59 -5.92 -4.11
CA ALA A 149 29.53 -4.81 -4.20
C ALA A 149 30.72 -5.08 -3.28
N ASP A 150 31.90 -4.71 -3.72
CA ASP A 150 33.09 -4.69 -2.83
C ASP A 150 32.99 -3.49 -1.89
N GLU A 151 32.56 -2.35 -2.42
CA GLU A 151 32.27 -1.12 -1.70
C GLU A 151 31.14 -0.36 -2.39
N LEU A 152 30.22 0.19 -1.62
CA LEU A 152 29.22 1.11 -2.14
C LEU A 152 29.75 2.54 -2.06
N ARG A 153 29.61 3.28 -3.16
CA ARG A 153 30.04 4.68 -3.27
C ARG A 153 28.87 5.55 -3.69
N GLY A 154 28.77 6.69 -3.04
CA GLY A 154 27.76 7.70 -3.39
C GLY A 154 27.86 8.12 -4.85
N ALA A 155 26.71 8.37 -5.46
CA ALA A 155 26.61 8.74 -6.87
C ALA A 155 25.44 9.71 -7.08
N ARG A 156 25.47 10.39 -8.23
CA ARG A 156 24.33 11.15 -8.71
C ARG A 156 23.46 10.24 -9.58
N ILE A 157 22.21 10.05 -9.17
CA ILE A 157 21.29 9.09 -9.77
C ILE A 157 20.03 9.84 -10.21
N TYR A 158 19.81 9.91 -11.52
CA TYR A 158 18.58 10.42 -12.09
C TYR A 158 17.61 9.26 -12.38
N LEU A 159 16.40 9.32 -11.81
CA LEU A 159 15.36 8.33 -12.10
C LEU A 159 14.60 8.75 -13.38
N ASP A 160 14.55 7.84 -14.35
CA ASP A 160 13.88 8.10 -15.63
C ASP A 160 12.36 8.24 -15.46
N VAL A 161 11.83 7.58 -14.44
CA VAL A 161 10.44 7.69 -13.97
C VAL A 161 10.41 7.84 -12.46
N VAL A 162 9.43 8.57 -11.95
CA VAL A 162 9.20 8.67 -10.51
C VAL A 162 8.77 7.29 -9.98
N SER A 163 9.56 6.72 -9.11
CA SER A 163 9.34 5.40 -8.52
C SER A 163 9.54 5.42 -7.01
N VAL A 164 8.48 5.12 -6.27
CA VAL A 164 8.53 4.98 -4.81
C VAL A 164 9.50 3.87 -4.42
N GLY A 165 9.35 2.71 -5.05
CA GLY A 165 10.18 1.54 -4.75
C GLY A 165 11.65 1.79 -5.00
N ALA A 166 12.02 2.35 -6.15
CA ALA A 166 13.40 2.66 -6.48
C ALA A 166 13.98 3.74 -5.55
N THR A 167 13.22 4.80 -5.26
CA THR A 167 13.65 5.86 -4.34
C THR A 167 13.99 5.28 -2.97
N ILE A 168 13.11 4.48 -2.37
CA ILE A 168 13.35 3.87 -1.06
C ILE A 168 14.53 2.89 -1.11
N ASN A 169 14.58 2.00 -2.09
CA ASN A 169 15.66 1.01 -2.19
C ASN A 169 17.04 1.66 -2.34
N ILE A 170 17.13 2.71 -3.14
CA ILE A 170 18.39 3.46 -3.29
C ILE A 170 18.75 4.16 -1.97
N MET A 171 17.78 4.76 -1.28
CA MET A 171 17.99 5.35 0.05
C MET A 171 18.57 4.33 1.05
N LEU A 172 17.98 3.14 1.11
CA LEU A 172 18.40 2.07 2.03
C LEU A 172 19.85 1.61 1.76
N ALA A 173 20.26 1.53 0.51
CA ALA A 173 21.64 1.20 0.16
C ALA A 173 22.61 2.38 0.38
N ALA A 174 22.18 3.60 0.03
CA ALA A 174 23.01 4.79 0.04
C ALA A 174 23.41 5.29 1.43
N VAL A 175 22.60 5.02 2.48
CA VAL A 175 22.92 5.46 3.84
C VAL A 175 24.22 4.86 4.38
N ARG A 176 24.68 3.76 3.80
CA ARG A 176 25.96 3.09 4.10
C ARG A 176 26.97 3.17 2.96
N ALA A 177 26.71 3.94 1.91
CA ALA A 177 27.67 4.17 0.83
C ALA A 177 28.68 5.25 1.20
N LYS A 178 29.94 5.11 0.79
CA LYS A 178 30.95 6.16 1.01
C LYS A 178 30.67 7.41 0.19
N GLY A 179 30.68 8.55 0.83
CA GLY A 179 30.45 9.84 0.19
C GLY A 179 29.00 10.20 0.04
N ARG A 180 28.67 11.07 -0.92
CA ARG A 180 27.34 11.62 -1.13
C ARG A 180 26.62 10.96 -2.28
N THR A 181 25.37 10.58 -2.03
CA THR A 181 24.40 10.18 -3.06
C THR A 181 23.39 11.30 -3.25
N VAL A 182 23.06 11.61 -4.51
CA VAL A 182 22.00 12.53 -4.89
C VAL A 182 21.01 11.77 -5.77
N ILE A 183 19.77 11.64 -5.30
CA ILE A 183 18.69 11.03 -6.07
C ILE A 183 17.86 12.17 -6.67
N GLU A 184 17.78 12.23 -8.01
CA GLU A 184 17.01 13.23 -8.76
C GLU A 184 15.77 12.58 -9.36
N ASN A 185 14.70 13.37 -9.51
CA ASN A 185 13.38 12.88 -9.88
C ASN A 185 12.85 11.83 -8.91
N ALA A 186 13.13 12.02 -7.62
CA ALA A 186 12.72 11.15 -6.54
C ALA A 186 11.20 11.19 -6.32
N ALA A 187 10.64 10.11 -5.81
CA ALA A 187 9.26 10.08 -5.33
C ALA A 187 9.09 10.96 -4.08
N LYS A 188 7.88 11.50 -3.89
CA LYS A 188 7.58 12.51 -2.84
C LYS A 188 6.53 12.02 -1.83
N GLU A 189 6.09 10.78 -1.97
CA GLU A 189 5.05 10.20 -1.12
C GLU A 189 5.42 10.34 0.37
N PRO A 190 4.43 10.52 1.26
CA PRO A 190 4.67 10.60 2.72
C PRO A 190 5.48 9.46 3.28
N GLU A 191 5.36 8.27 2.71
CA GLU A 191 6.11 7.08 3.09
C GLU A 191 7.63 7.23 2.87
N ILE A 192 8.04 8.05 1.89
CA ILE A 192 9.46 8.39 1.68
C ILE A 192 10.00 9.20 2.85
N ILE A 193 9.22 10.17 3.33
CA ILE A 193 9.57 10.99 4.50
C ILE A 193 9.64 10.11 5.74
N ASP A 194 8.71 9.18 5.89
CA ASP A 194 8.65 8.26 7.04
C ASP A 194 9.92 7.38 7.12
N VAL A 195 10.32 6.79 5.98
CA VAL A 195 11.59 6.03 5.87
C VAL A 195 12.80 6.90 6.18
N ALA A 196 12.86 8.10 5.62
CA ALA A 196 13.96 9.04 5.88
C ALA A 196 14.03 9.43 7.36
N THR A 197 12.89 9.61 8.01
CA THR A 197 12.80 9.92 9.44
C THR A 197 13.31 8.78 10.31
N LEU A 198 12.91 7.52 10.03
CA LEU A 198 13.46 6.35 10.70
C LEU A 198 15.00 6.28 10.55
N LEU A 199 15.47 6.36 9.31
CA LEU A 199 16.91 6.28 9.01
C LEU A 199 17.71 7.41 9.69
N THR A 200 17.16 8.62 9.71
CA THR A 200 17.78 9.77 10.40
C THR A 200 17.82 9.54 11.92
N SER A 201 16.75 8.99 12.51
CA SER A 201 16.73 8.60 13.93
C SER A 201 17.74 7.49 14.26
N MET A 202 18.10 6.67 13.28
CA MET A 202 19.16 5.67 13.37
C MET A 202 20.57 6.26 13.20
N GLY A 203 20.71 7.54 12.85
CA GLY A 203 21.98 8.22 12.65
C GLY A 203 22.34 8.52 11.18
N ALA A 204 21.45 8.24 10.22
CA ALA A 204 21.68 8.59 8.82
C ALA A 204 21.61 10.11 8.58
N ARG A 205 22.26 10.56 7.50
CA ARG A 205 22.31 11.96 7.10
C ARG A 205 21.56 12.13 5.78
N ILE A 206 20.29 12.47 5.87
CA ILE A 206 19.39 12.60 4.71
C ILE A 206 18.78 13.99 4.71
N LYS A 207 18.77 14.63 3.52
CA LYS A 207 18.11 15.93 3.28
C LYS A 207 17.29 15.84 2.00
N GLY A 208 16.15 16.55 1.98
CA GLY A 208 15.31 16.69 0.80
C GLY A 208 14.27 15.58 0.61
N ALA A 209 14.09 14.67 1.57
CA ALA A 209 12.98 13.70 1.52
C ALA A 209 11.63 14.44 1.43
N GLY A 210 10.74 13.99 0.54
CA GLY A 210 9.49 14.68 0.22
C GLY A 210 9.63 15.74 -0.89
N THR A 211 10.83 15.93 -1.42
CA THR A 211 11.10 16.72 -2.62
C THR A 211 11.62 15.85 -3.76
N ASP A 212 11.78 16.41 -4.95
CA ASP A 212 12.28 15.67 -6.12
C ASP A 212 13.79 15.40 -6.08
N VAL A 213 14.52 15.98 -5.12
CA VAL A 213 15.96 15.77 -4.94
C VAL A 213 16.27 15.39 -3.51
N ILE A 214 16.80 14.17 -3.31
CA ILE A 214 17.22 13.66 -2.01
C ILE A 214 18.74 13.54 -1.97
N ARG A 215 19.37 14.10 -0.92
CA ARG A 215 20.81 14.02 -0.66
C ARG A 215 21.08 13.16 0.55
N ILE A 216 21.99 12.23 0.42
CA ILE A 216 22.36 11.28 1.47
C ILE A 216 23.87 11.28 1.60
N ASP A 217 24.37 11.64 2.77
CA ASP A 217 25.77 11.46 3.12
C ASP A 217 25.91 10.13 3.88
N GLY A 218 26.67 9.19 3.33
CA GLY A 218 26.83 7.88 3.91
C GLY A 218 27.51 7.90 5.29
N VAL A 219 27.18 6.93 6.13
CA VAL A 219 27.73 6.74 7.48
C VAL A 219 28.23 5.32 7.66
N ASP A 220 29.19 5.14 8.57
CA ASP A 220 29.82 3.83 8.84
C ASP A 220 28.93 2.93 9.68
N SER A 221 28.10 3.52 10.57
CA SER A 221 27.24 2.79 11.50
C SER A 221 25.89 3.46 11.66
N LEU A 222 24.88 2.66 11.97
CA LEU A 222 23.54 3.08 12.30
C LEU A 222 23.11 2.36 13.59
N HIS A 223 22.51 3.09 14.52
CA HIS A 223 22.05 2.54 15.79
C HIS A 223 20.55 2.32 15.80
N GLY A 224 20.05 1.56 16.77
CA GLY A 224 18.63 1.40 17.01
C GLY A 224 17.97 2.70 17.48
N CYS A 225 16.67 2.74 17.29
CA CYS A 225 15.84 3.87 17.71
C CYS A 225 14.41 3.38 17.99
N HIS A 226 13.57 4.28 18.47
CA HIS A 226 12.11 4.12 18.46
C HIS A 226 11.52 5.04 17.41
N HIS A 227 10.65 4.49 16.54
CA HIS A 227 9.96 5.23 15.50
C HIS A 227 8.50 4.79 15.41
N THR A 228 7.57 5.72 15.30
CA THR A 228 6.15 5.42 15.08
C THR A 228 5.79 5.64 13.62
N ILE A 229 5.14 4.64 13.02
CA ILE A 229 4.68 4.69 11.62
C ILE A 229 3.62 5.79 11.45
N ILE A 230 3.65 6.50 10.33
CA ILE A 230 2.60 7.44 9.96
C ILE A 230 1.26 6.72 9.73
N PRO A 231 0.11 7.39 9.92
CA PRO A 231 -1.21 6.82 9.61
C PRO A 231 -1.35 6.45 8.13
N ASP A 232 -2.08 5.37 7.84
CA ASP A 232 -2.30 4.91 6.47
C ASP A 232 -3.27 5.82 5.71
N ARG A 233 -2.75 6.68 4.84
CA ARG A 233 -3.54 7.59 4.01
C ARG A 233 -4.44 6.85 3.00
N ILE A 234 -4.08 5.64 2.57
CA ILE A 234 -4.89 4.86 1.63
C ILE A 234 -6.05 4.18 2.36
N GLU A 235 -5.82 3.64 3.55
CA GLU A 235 -6.90 3.17 4.42
C GLU A 235 -7.87 4.31 4.76
N ALA A 236 -7.34 5.48 5.15
CA ALA A 236 -8.13 6.67 5.42
C ALA A 236 -8.98 7.09 4.21
N GLY A 237 -8.36 7.20 3.04
CA GLY A 237 -9.08 7.53 1.79
C GLY A 237 -10.15 6.51 1.43
N THR A 238 -9.90 5.22 1.68
CA THR A 238 -10.90 4.16 1.49
C THR A 238 -12.13 4.39 2.39
N TYR A 239 -11.92 4.74 3.66
CA TYR A 239 -13.04 5.01 4.59
C TYR A 239 -13.74 6.35 4.30
N MET A 240 -13.02 7.35 3.79
CA MET A 240 -13.64 8.59 3.30
C MET A 240 -14.57 8.32 2.11
N ILE A 241 -14.13 7.51 1.16
CA ILE A 241 -14.93 7.10 0.00
C ILE A 241 -16.14 6.26 0.44
N LEU A 242 -15.93 5.35 1.39
CA LEU A 242 -16.99 4.55 1.98
C LEU A 242 -18.03 5.42 2.69
N GLY A 243 -17.62 6.43 3.45
CA GLY A 243 -18.50 7.41 4.08
C GLY A 243 -19.36 8.13 3.05
N ALA A 244 -18.78 8.60 1.96
CA ALA A 244 -19.48 9.23 0.85
C ALA A 244 -20.48 8.28 0.17
N ALA A 245 -20.14 6.99 0.06
CA ALA A 245 -20.94 5.97 -0.59
C ALA A 245 -22.13 5.51 0.27
N SER A 246 -21.96 5.46 1.59
CA SER A 246 -22.93 4.86 2.52
C SER A 246 -24.17 5.72 2.79
N GLY A 247 -24.10 7.02 2.55
CA GLY A 247 -25.20 7.95 2.83
C GLY A 247 -25.37 8.30 4.31
N GLY A 248 -24.35 8.08 5.14
CA GLY A 248 -24.29 8.48 6.55
C GLY A 248 -23.20 9.52 6.81
N GLU A 249 -22.79 9.65 8.07
CA GLU A 249 -21.71 10.52 8.50
C GLU A 249 -20.61 9.70 9.16
N VAL A 250 -19.43 9.67 8.54
CA VAL A 250 -18.27 8.91 9.00
C VAL A 250 -17.11 9.85 9.32
N THR A 251 -16.61 9.77 10.54
CA THR A 251 -15.39 10.45 10.97
C THR A 251 -14.21 9.46 10.91
N VAL A 252 -13.22 9.80 10.12
CA VAL A 252 -11.97 9.02 10.00
C VAL A 252 -10.95 9.64 10.95
N ASP A 253 -10.57 8.89 11.96
CA ASP A 253 -9.66 9.30 13.04
C ASP A 253 -8.24 8.80 12.83
N ASN A 254 -7.27 9.45 13.44
CA ASN A 254 -5.84 9.16 13.29
C ASN A 254 -5.38 9.33 11.84
N VAL A 255 -5.56 10.52 11.30
CA VAL A 255 -5.15 10.87 9.93
C VAL A 255 -4.26 12.10 9.92
N ILE A 256 -3.51 12.26 8.85
CA ILE A 256 -2.82 13.50 8.52
C ILE A 256 -3.53 14.09 7.29
N PRO A 257 -4.43 15.07 7.48
CA PRO A 257 -5.28 15.58 6.40
C PRO A 257 -4.51 16.07 5.17
N GLN A 258 -3.30 16.59 5.36
CA GLN A 258 -2.40 17.04 4.28
C GLN A 258 -2.00 15.91 3.33
N HIS A 259 -2.01 14.67 3.80
CA HIS A 259 -1.73 13.49 2.95
C HIS A 259 -2.92 13.09 2.06
N LEU A 260 -4.09 13.68 2.28
CA LEU A 260 -5.37 13.31 1.67
C LEU A 260 -6.01 14.46 0.85
N GLU A 261 -5.27 15.51 0.55
CA GLU A 261 -5.82 16.71 -0.10
C GLU A 261 -6.45 16.41 -1.46
N SER A 262 -5.82 15.58 -2.28
CA SER A 262 -6.36 15.22 -3.60
C SER A 262 -7.67 14.43 -3.51
N VAL A 263 -7.81 13.56 -2.53
CA VAL A 263 -9.03 12.77 -2.28
C VAL A 263 -10.13 13.67 -1.74
N THR A 264 -9.81 14.50 -0.75
CA THR A 264 -10.72 15.50 -0.18
C THR A 264 -11.26 16.44 -1.26
N ALA A 265 -10.39 16.96 -2.14
CA ALA A 265 -10.77 17.82 -3.23
C ALA A 265 -11.74 17.13 -4.20
N LYS A 266 -11.48 15.88 -4.57
CA LYS A 266 -12.37 15.12 -5.48
C LYS A 266 -13.70 14.74 -4.85
N LEU A 267 -13.74 14.43 -3.57
CA LEU A 267 -15.00 14.21 -2.86
C LEU A 267 -15.84 15.50 -2.79
N ARG A 268 -15.24 16.64 -2.47
CA ARG A 268 -15.91 17.95 -2.48
C ARG A 268 -16.41 18.32 -3.88
N GLU A 269 -15.62 18.08 -4.91
CA GLU A 269 -16.01 18.30 -6.31
C GLU A 269 -17.22 17.44 -6.69
N ALA A 270 -17.31 16.21 -6.17
CA ALA A 270 -18.45 15.30 -6.34
C ALA A 270 -19.70 15.72 -5.52
N GLY A 271 -19.60 16.78 -4.72
CA GLY A 271 -20.72 17.28 -3.91
C GLY A 271 -20.78 16.72 -2.49
N VAL A 272 -19.75 16.02 -2.05
CA VAL A 272 -19.66 15.47 -0.69
C VAL A 272 -19.20 16.57 0.28
N GLN A 273 -19.86 16.66 1.45
CA GLN A 273 -19.39 17.52 2.53
C GLN A 273 -18.25 16.83 3.25
N VAL A 274 -17.08 17.46 3.27
CA VAL A 274 -15.87 16.96 3.93
C VAL A 274 -15.31 18.06 4.82
N GLU A 275 -15.26 17.76 6.13
CA GLU A 275 -14.67 18.64 7.15
C GLU A 275 -13.35 18.03 7.62
N THR A 276 -12.31 18.86 7.74
CA THR A 276 -10.98 18.45 8.18
C THR A 276 -10.60 19.17 9.46
N ASN A 277 -10.18 18.41 10.46
CA ASN A 277 -9.56 18.91 11.70
C ASN A 277 -8.07 18.50 11.72
N ASP A 278 -7.40 18.66 12.86
CA ASP A 278 -5.95 18.39 12.96
C ASP A 278 -5.58 16.94 12.64
N ASP A 279 -6.36 15.98 13.14
CA ASP A 279 -6.12 14.54 13.03
C ASP A 279 -7.35 13.72 12.64
N GLN A 280 -8.43 14.41 12.20
CA GLN A 280 -9.69 13.79 11.80
C GLN A 280 -10.23 14.37 10.51
N ILE A 281 -10.95 13.54 9.76
CA ILE A 281 -11.71 13.95 8.57
C ILE A 281 -13.13 13.39 8.71
N THR A 282 -14.14 14.26 8.67
CA THR A 282 -15.54 13.87 8.69
C THR A 282 -16.15 13.98 7.30
N VAL A 283 -16.77 12.91 6.84
CA VAL A 283 -17.42 12.80 5.53
C VAL A 283 -18.89 12.57 5.71
N ASN A 284 -19.72 13.45 5.13
CA ASN A 284 -21.17 13.31 5.12
C ASN A 284 -21.65 12.91 3.72
N GLY A 285 -22.17 11.69 3.61
CA GLY A 285 -22.64 11.09 2.35
C GLY A 285 -24.13 11.30 2.05
N ASN A 286 -24.83 12.16 2.80
CA ASN A 286 -26.29 12.36 2.65
C ASN A 286 -26.68 13.19 1.41
N GLY A 287 -25.72 13.74 0.69
CA GLY A 287 -25.94 14.57 -0.47
C GLY A 287 -26.16 13.81 -1.77
N ARG A 288 -26.61 14.53 -2.79
CA ARG A 288 -26.64 14.03 -4.18
C ARG A 288 -25.26 14.08 -4.77
N LEU A 289 -24.70 12.91 -5.13
CA LEU A 289 -23.42 12.82 -5.80
C LEU A 289 -23.55 13.14 -7.29
N LYS A 290 -22.61 13.92 -7.80
CA LYS A 290 -22.38 14.13 -9.23
C LYS A 290 -21.05 13.50 -9.63
N VAL A 291 -20.97 13.03 -10.87
CA VAL A 291 -19.71 12.46 -11.40
C VAL A 291 -18.62 13.50 -11.45
N VAL A 292 -17.40 13.02 -11.26
CA VAL A 292 -16.16 13.76 -11.46
C VAL A 292 -15.20 12.88 -12.25
N ASP A 293 -14.31 13.49 -13.00
CA ASP A 293 -13.23 12.78 -13.66
C ASP A 293 -12.06 12.59 -12.69
N ILE A 294 -11.50 11.38 -12.71
CA ILE A 294 -10.32 11.01 -11.92
C ILE A 294 -9.15 10.71 -12.86
N LYS A 295 -8.00 11.27 -12.56
CA LYS A 295 -6.73 10.91 -13.19
C LYS A 295 -5.72 10.63 -12.09
N THR A 296 -5.22 9.40 -12.02
CA THR A 296 -4.18 9.06 -11.05
C THR A 296 -2.86 9.68 -11.48
N LEU A 297 -2.13 10.20 -10.51
CA LEU A 297 -0.84 10.84 -10.70
C LEU A 297 0.07 10.51 -9.51
N VAL A 298 1.38 10.71 -9.70
CA VAL A 298 2.33 10.65 -8.58
C VAL A 298 1.96 11.66 -7.52
N TYR A 299 2.30 11.37 -6.26
CA TYR A 299 2.00 12.26 -5.14
C TYR A 299 2.55 13.70 -5.39
N PRO A 300 1.80 14.75 -5.11
CA PRO A 300 0.52 14.81 -4.37
C PRO A 300 -0.76 14.66 -5.22
N GLY A 301 -0.67 14.15 -6.43
CA GLY A 301 -1.84 13.85 -7.25
C GLY A 301 -2.71 12.74 -6.68
N PHE A 302 -3.82 12.44 -7.35
CA PHE A 302 -4.76 11.40 -6.90
C PHE A 302 -4.08 10.02 -6.92
N PRO A 303 -4.06 9.28 -5.79
CA PRO A 303 -3.31 8.04 -5.70
C PRO A 303 -3.98 6.90 -6.48
N THR A 304 -3.18 6.15 -7.23
CA THR A 304 -3.65 4.95 -7.94
C THR A 304 -4.26 3.90 -7.01
N ASP A 305 -3.85 3.85 -5.75
CA ASP A 305 -4.39 2.92 -4.74
C ASP A 305 -5.82 3.25 -4.31
N LEU A 306 -6.35 4.42 -4.64
CA LEU A 306 -7.74 4.82 -4.40
C LEU A 306 -8.57 4.89 -5.68
N GLN A 307 -7.98 4.58 -6.84
CA GLN A 307 -8.70 4.56 -8.11
C GLN A 307 -9.87 3.57 -8.08
N GLN A 308 -9.64 2.34 -7.65
CA GLN A 308 -10.65 1.29 -7.62
C GLN A 308 -11.80 1.60 -6.64
N PRO A 309 -11.55 2.00 -5.38
CA PRO A 309 -12.61 2.46 -4.48
C PRO A 309 -13.40 3.65 -5.03
N PHE A 310 -12.72 4.62 -5.63
CA PHE A 310 -13.41 5.81 -6.15
C PHE A 310 -14.24 5.50 -7.41
N THR A 311 -13.78 4.60 -8.26
CA THR A 311 -14.57 4.08 -9.41
C THR A 311 -15.88 3.47 -8.93
N THR A 312 -15.85 2.73 -7.82
CA THR A 312 -17.05 2.17 -7.19
C THR A 312 -18.01 3.27 -6.72
N LEU A 313 -17.52 4.32 -6.06
CA LEU A 313 -18.33 5.46 -5.63
C LEU A 313 -19.05 6.12 -6.81
N LEU A 314 -18.39 6.27 -7.96
CA LEU A 314 -18.95 6.92 -9.14
C LEU A 314 -20.15 6.18 -9.73
N THR A 315 -20.34 4.89 -9.45
CA THR A 315 -21.56 4.17 -9.87
C THR A 315 -22.83 4.73 -9.25
N LYS A 316 -22.71 5.38 -8.09
CA LYS A 316 -23.81 6.07 -7.38
C LYS A 316 -24.01 7.53 -7.82
N ALA A 317 -23.04 8.10 -8.51
CA ALA A 317 -23.04 9.50 -8.90
C ALA A 317 -23.84 9.75 -10.18
N HIS A 318 -24.46 10.94 -10.28
CA HIS A 318 -25.27 11.30 -11.45
C HIS A 318 -24.39 11.79 -12.62
N GLY A 319 -24.47 11.13 -13.75
CA GLY A 319 -23.82 11.47 -15.00
C GLY A 319 -22.84 10.40 -15.51
N THR A 320 -21.97 10.78 -16.41
CA THR A 320 -20.90 9.92 -16.96
C THR A 320 -19.55 10.54 -16.63
N GLY A 321 -18.69 9.80 -15.94
CA GLY A 321 -17.33 10.22 -15.56
C GLY A 321 -16.27 9.29 -16.11
N VAL A 322 -15.05 9.80 -16.22
CA VAL A 322 -13.89 9.06 -16.74
C VAL A 322 -12.85 8.91 -15.64
N VAL A 323 -12.44 7.68 -15.40
CA VAL A 323 -11.35 7.34 -14.49
C VAL A 323 -10.16 6.85 -15.30
N THR A 324 -9.07 7.61 -15.32
CA THR A 324 -7.85 7.27 -16.05
C THR A 324 -6.74 6.91 -15.07
N ASP A 325 -6.17 5.70 -15.21
CA ASP A 325 -5.00 5.30 -14.43
C ASP A 325 -3.72 5.51 -15.24
N THR A 326 -2.91 6.51 -14.87
CA THR A 326 -1.65 6.81 -15.54
C THR A 326 -0.47 6.04 -14.95
N ILE A 327 -0.65 5.44 -13.77
CA ILE A 327 0.41 4.72 -13.04
C ILE A 327 0.42 3.25 -13.48
N TYR A 328 -0.75 2.60 -13.53
CA TYR A 328 -0.89 1.20 -13.93
C TYR A 328 -1.87 1.04 -15.08
N GLY A 329 -1.38 0.58 -16.23
CA GLY A 329 -2.20 0.44 -17.45
C GLY A 329 -3.29 -0.62 -17.43
N ALA A 330 -3.27 -1.54 -16.45
CA ALA A 330 -4.18 -2.70 -16.40
C ALA A 330 -4.89 -2.85 -15.05
N ARG A 331 -5.12 -1.77 -14.32
CA ARG A 331 -5.70 -1.81 -12.96
C ARG A 331 -7.23 -1.73 -12.95
N PHE A 332 -7.89 -2.45 -13.87
CA PHE A 332 -9.35 -2.42 -14.04
C PHE A 332 -10.04 -3.79 -13.93
N LYS A 333 -9.35 -4.81 -13.42
CA LYS A 333 -9.93 -6.17 -13.25
C LYS A 333 -11.14 -6.22 -12.32
N HIS A 334 -11.24 -5.32 -11.35
CA HIS A 334 -12.39 -5.18 -10.46
C HIS A 334 -13.67 -4.77 -11.19
N ILE A 335 -13.57 -4.21 -12.38
CA ILE A 335 -14.74 -3.74 -13.15
C ILE A 335 -15.60 -4.89 -13.61
N ASP A 336 -15.04 -6.04 -13.96
CA ASP A 336 -15.82 -7.20 -14.32
C ASP A 336 -16.66 -7.70 -13.13
N GLU A 337 -16.12 -7.61 -11.93
CA GLU A 337 -16.86 -7.95 -10.70
C GLU A 337 -17.94 -6.90 -10.40
N LEU A 338 -17.68 -5.61 -10.59
CA LEU A 338 -18.68 -4.56 -10.45
C LEU A 338 -19.81 -4.70 -11.48
N ARG A 339 -19.51 -5.13 -12.70
CA ARG A 339 -20.52 -5.43 -13.73
C ARG A 339 -21.44 -6.57 -13.30
N ARG A 340 -20.92 -7.60 -12.61
CA ARG A 340 -21.75 -8.66 -12.01
C ARG A 340 -22.75 -8.10 -11.00
N MET A 341 -22.42 -6.97 -10.36
CA MET A 341 -23.27 -6.24 -9.44
C MET A 341 -24.15 -5.16 -10.13
N ASN A 342 -24.30 -5.22 -11.46
CA ASN A 342 -25.10 -4.29 -12.27
C ASN A 342 -24.45 -2.92 -12.56
N ALA A 343 -23.17 -2.72 -12.31
CA ALA A 343 -22.49 -1.47 -12.63
C ALA A 343 -22.43 -1.22 -14.15
N GLN A 344 -22.59 0.04 -14.56
CA GLN A 344 -22.50 0.49 -15.95
C GLN A 344 -21.12 1.13 -16.18
N ILE A 345 -20.14 0.31 -16.53
CA ILE A 345 -18.76 0.73 -16.71
C ILE A 345 -18.21 0.14 -18.00
N LYS A 346 -17.57 0.96 -18.83
CA LYS A 346 -16.84 0.56 -20.04
C LYS A 346 -15.36 0.85 -19.87
N VAL A 347 -14.50 -0.09 -20.22
CA VAL A 347 -13.05 0.11 -20.17
C VAL A 347 -12.53 0.35 -21.59
N GLU A 348 -11.78 1.43 -21.76
CA GLU A 348 -11.09 1.78 -23.00
C GLU A 348 -9.64 2.18 -22.69
N GLY A 349 -8.70 1.32 -23.08
CA GLY A 349 -7.28 1.55 -22.82
C GLY A 349 -6.98 1.69 -21.32
N ARG A 350 -6.52 2.87 -20.92
CA ARG A 350 -6.19 3.21 -19.52
C ARG A 350 -7.33 3.92 -18.79
N SER A 351 -8.52 3.90 -19.34
CA SER A 351 -9.67 4.63 -18.79
C SER A 351 -10.87 3.73 -18.58
N ALA A 352 -11.60 3.98 -17.50
CA ALA A 352 -12.91 3.44 -17.24
C ALA A 352 -13.95 4.56 -17.35
N ILE A 353 -14.98 4.34 -18.14
CA ILE A 353 -16.12 5.25 -18.33
C ILE A 353 -17.26 4.72 -17.46
N VAL A 354 -17.61 5.47 -16.43
CA VAL A 354 -18.61 5.09 -15.43
C VAL A 354 -19.87 5.92 -15.64
N THR A 355 -21.01 5.25 -15.78
CA THR A 355 -22.31 5.91 -15.93
C THR A 355 -23.18 5.58 -14.70
N GLY A 356 -23.73 6.61 -14.08
CA GLY A 356 -24.61 6.49 -12.91
C GLY A 356 -25.74 7.52 -12.87
N PRO A 357 -26.62 7.45 -11.88
CA PRO A 357 -26.59 6.50 -10.78
C PRO A 357 -27.11 5.13 -11.17
N VAL A 358 -26.54 4.08 -10.61
CA VAL A 358 -26.99 2.71 -10.73
C VAL A 358 -27.16 2.11 -9.35
N LEU A 359 -28.25 1.39 -9.13
CA LEU A 359 -28.42 0.58 -7.93
C LEU A 359 -27.64 -0.73 -8.11
N LEU A 360 -26.56 -0.89 -7.36
CA LEU A 360 -25.80 -2.15 -7.33
C LEU A 360 -26.64 -3.26 -6.69
N GLN A 361 -26.46 -4.47 -7.17
CA GLN A 361 -27.13 -5.68 -6.67
C GLN A 361 -26.08 -6.59 -6.02
N GLY A 362 -26.46 -7.19 -4.89
CA GLY A 362 -25.64 -8.20 -4.25
C GLY A 362 -25.32 -9.37 -5.18
N ALA A 363 -24.07 -9.80 -5.20
CA ALA A 363 -23.58 -10.86 -6.07
C ALA A 363 -22.39 -11.61 -5.43
N LYS A 364 -22.02 -12.75 -6.02
CA LYS A 364 -20.76 -13.42 -5.71
C LYS A 364 -19.65 -12.79 -6.53
N VAL A 365 -18.66 -12.21 -5.85
CA VAL A 365 -17.54 -11.49 -6.46
C VAL A 365 -16.21 -11.94 -5.86
N LYS A 366 -15.12 -11.73 -6.59
CA LYS A 366 -13.78 -12.18 -6.20
C LYS A 366 -12.80 -11.01 -6.17
N ALA A 367 -12.16 -10.81 -5.03
CA ALA A 367 -11.05 -9.87 -4.93
C ALA A 367 -9.84 -10.39 -5.72
N SER A 368 -9.36 -9.62 -6.69
CA SER A 368 -8.20 -9.95 -7.51
C SER A 368 -6.88 -9.37 -6.96
N ASP A 369 -7.00 -8.35 -6.13
CA ASP A 369 -5.91 -7.67 -5.43
C ASP A 369 -6.44 -6.90 -4.23
N LEU A 370 -5.53 -6.33 -3.44
CA LEU A 370 -5.85 -5.61 -2.20
C LEU A 370 -6.88 -4.48 -2.41
N ARG A 371 -6.68 -3.63 -3.40
CA ARG A 371 -7.52 -2.44 -3.61
C ARG A 371 -8.81 -2.76 -4.36
N ALA A 372 -8.77 -3.77 -5.22
CA ALA A 372 -9.98 -4.37 -5.78
C ALA A 372 -10.87 -4.93 -4.67
N GLY A 373 -10.28 -5.63 -3.69
CA GLY A 373 -11.01 -6.13 -2.53
C GLY A 373 -11.71 -5.01 -1.76
N ALA A 374 -11.02 -3.91 -1.47
CA ALA A 374 -11.63 -2.75 -0.81
C ALA A 374 -12.77 -2.13 -1.64
N ALA A 375 -12.59 -2.02 -2.95
CA ALA A 375 -13.63 -1.53 -3.86
C ALA A 375 -14.88 -2.41 -3.83
N LEU A 376 -14.71 -3.74 -3.79
CA LEU A 376 -15.83 -4.70 -3.71
C LEU A 376 -16.52 -4.68 -2.34
N VAL A 377 -15.80 -4.43 -1.26
CA VAL A 377 -16.41 -4.21 0.07
C VAL A 377 -17.30 -2.97 0.04
N ILE A 378 -16.81 -1.86 -0.51
CA ILE A 378 -17.61 -0.64 -0.67
C ILE A 378 -18.83 -0.92 -1.56
N ALA A 379 -18.67 -1.63 -2.67
CA ALA A 379 -19.76 -2.00 -3.56
C ALA A 379 -20.82 -2.85 -2.82
N GLY A 380 -20.40 -3.82 -2.01
CA GLY A 380 -21.30 -4.64 -1.20
C GLY A 380 -22.09 -3.83 -0.18
N LEU A 381 -21.48 -2.82 0.45
CA LEU A 381 -22.16 -1.92 1.38
C LEU A 381 -23.16 -0.99 0.69
N MET A 382 -22.95 -0.66 -0.58
CA MET A 382 -23.84 0.15 -1.41
C MET A 382 -24.98 -0.66 -2.04
N ALA A 383 -24.80 -1.96 -2.21
CA ALA A 383 -25.69 -2.83 -2.98
C ALA A 383 -27.01 -3.13 -2.25
N ASP A 384 -28.02 -3.46 -3.02
CA ASP A 384 -29.24 -4.11 -2.52
C ASP A 384 -29.01 -5.61 -2.41
N GLY A 385 -29.34 -6.19 -1.25
CA GLY A 385 -29.13 -7.61 -0.97
C GLY A 385 -27.76 -7.95 -0.40
N ILE A 386 -27.40 -9.24 -0.49
CA ILE A 386 -26.16 -9.78 0.08
C ILE A 386 -25.09 -9.95 -1.00
N THR A 387 -23.91 -9.42 -0.73
CA THR A 387 -22.70 -9.64 -1.55
C THR A 387 -21.80 -10.63 -0.87
N GLU A 388 -21.33 -11.63 -1.59
CA GLU A 388 -20.30 -12.58 -1.16
C GLU A 388 -18.96 -12.21 -1.80
N VAL A 389 -17.95 -11.89 -1.00
CA VAL A 389 -16.60 -11.58 -1.48
C VAL A 389 -15.65 -12.70 -1.12
N THR A 390 -15.00 -13.27 -2.12
CA THR A 390 -13.92 -14.27 -1.97
C THR A 390 -12.55 -13.64 -2.25
N GLY A 391 -11.45 -14.37 -2.01
CA GLY A 391 -10.10 -13.84 -2.17
C GLY A 391 -9.68 -12.92 -1.02
N LEU A 392 -10.12 -13.23 0.21
CA LEU A 392 -9.89 -12.39 1.38
C LEU A 392 -8.42 -12.25 1.75
N GLU A 393 -7.59 -13.20 1.35
CA GLU A 393 -6.13 -13.12 1.49
C GLU A 393 -5.55 -11.84 0.85
N HIS A 394 -6.20 -11.28 -0.16
CA HIS A 394 -5.81 -10.00 -0.74
C HIS A 394 -6.15 -8.81 0.17
N ILE A 395 -7.31 -8.84 0.82
CA ILE A 395 -7.78 -7.78 1.73
C ILE A 395 -6.94 -7.77 3.02
N ASP A 396 -6.67 -8.95 3.58
CA ASP A 396 -5.94 -9.14 4.83
C ASP A 396 -4.46 -8.72 4.75
N ARG A 397 -3.96 -8.48 3.53
CA ARG A 397 -2.61 -7.95 3.31
C ARG A 397 -2.46 -6.47 3.70
N GLY A 398 -3.54 -5.71 3.81
CA GLY A 398 -3.41 -4.28 3.99
C GLY A 398 -4.54 -3.57 4.72
N TYR A 399 -5.63 -4.25 5.03
CA TYR A 399 -6.73 -3.69 5.83
C TYR A 399 -6.87 -4.45 7.14
N GLU A 400 -6.34 -3.85 8.19
CA GLU A 400 -6.39 -4.41 9.54
C GLU A 400 -7.81 -4.39 10.08
N ASN A 401 -8.29 -5.55 10.56
CA ASN A 401 -9.58 -5.70 11.25
C ASN A 401 -10.77 -5.03 10.54
N ILE A 402 -10.79 -5.05 9.20
CA ILE A 402 -11.79 -4.33 8.40
C ILE A 402 -13.22 -4.68 8.80
N VAL A 403 -13.50 -5.93 9.14
CA VAL A 403 -14.85 -6.38 9.53
C VAL A 403 -15.29 -5.70 10.82
N ASP A 404 -14.46 -5.70 11.86
CA ASP A 404 -14.80 -5.12 13.16
C ASP A 404 -14.89 -3.59 13.06
N LYS A 405 -13.98 -2.96 12.30
CA LYS A 405 -14.03 -1.52 12.03
C LYS A 405 -15.33 -1.11 11.35
N LEU A 406 -15.77 -1.85 10.33
CA LEU A 406 -17.01 -1.56 9.62
C LEU A 406 -18.26 -1.88 10.45
N LYS A 407 -18.25 -2.94 11.26
CA LYS A 407 -19.32 -3.18 12.25
C LYS A 407 -19.46 -2.03 13.23
N GLY A 408 -18.36 -1.42 13.66
CA GLY A 408 -18.37 -0.23 14.51
C GLY A 408 -19.07 0.97 13.88
N LEU A 409 -19.18 1.04 12.57
CA LEU A 409 -19.96 2.04 11.83
C LEU A 409 -21.42 1.62 11.55
N GLY A 410 -21.84 0.43 12.00
CA GLY A 410 -23.19 -0.10 11.78
C GLY A 410 -23.35 -0.97 10.53
N ALA A 411 -22.25 -1.39 9.89
CA ALA A 411 -22.32 -2.31 8.77
C ALA A 411 -22.76 -3.72 9.20
N ASN A 412 -23.57 -4.36 8.37
CA ASN A 412 -23.88 -5.77 8.51
C ASN A 412 -22.92 -6.60 7.64
N ILE A 413 -21.85 -7.04 8.24
CA ILE A 413 -20.70 -7.67 7.57
C ILE A 413 -20.13 -8.77 8.46
N TRP A 414 -19.83 -9.95 7.90
CA TRP A 414 -19.24 -11.05 8.66
C TRP A 414 -18.44 -12.00 7.77
N ARG A 415 -17.54 -12.77 8.39
CA ARG A 415 -16.79 -13.84 7.71
C ARG A 415 -17.49 -15.17 7.91
N GLU A 416 -17.47 -16.01 6.90
CA GLU A 416 -18.02 -17.37 6.90
C GLU A 416 -17.04 -18.35 6.26
N GLN A 417 -16.99 -19.57 6.81
CA GLN A 417 -16.19 -20.64 6.21
C GLN A 417 -16.85 -21.14 4.93
N MET A 418 -16.07 -21.26 3.86
CA MET A 418 -16.53 -21.82 2.60
C MET A 418 -16.69 -23.34 2.71
N THR A 419 -17.73 -23.88 2.11
CA THR A 419 -17.94 -25.32 1.97
C THR A 419 -16.93 -25.93 1.01
N SER A 420 -16.72 -27.24 1.07
CA SER A 420 -15.85 -27.96 0.13
C SER A 420 -16.28 -27.78 -1.32
N GLN A 421 -17.59 -27.75 -1.58
CA GLN A 421 -18.15 -27.54 -2.91
C GLN A 421 -17.84 -26.13 -3.44
N GLU A 422 -18.02 -25.09 -2.64
CA GLU A 422 -17.70 -23.70 -3.03
C GLU A 422 -16.21 -23.53 -3.33
N ILE A 423 -15.33 -24.21 -2.58
CA ILE A 423 -13.88 -24.19 -2.81
C ILE A 423 -13.54 -24.83 -4.15
N GLU A 424 -14.22 -25.93 -4.51
CA GLU A 424 -14.01 -26.61 -5.79
C GLU A 424 -14.51 -25.79 -6.97
N GLU A 425 -15.69 -25.21 -6.86
CA GLU A 425 -16.24 -24.27 -7.84
C GLU A 425 -15.32 -23.07 -8.08
N MET A 426 -14.75 -22.49 -7.01
CA MET A 426 -13.83 -21.37 -7.10
C MET A 426 -12.50 -21.71 -7.79
N LYS A 427 -12.02 -22.96 -7.68
CA LYS A 427 -10.80 -23.43 -8.35
C LYS A 427 -11.00 -23.70 -9.83
N ASN A 428 -12.23 -23.98 -10.24
CA ASN A 428 -12.60 -24.30 -11.62
C ASN A 428 -13.09 -23.07 -12.42
N ALA A 429 -13.34 -21.94 -11.76
CA ALA A 429 -13.71 -20.65 -12.35
C ALA A 429 -12.49 -19.75 -12.54
#